data_71fc8025d317901b106a434998b9bf77
#
_entry.id   71fc8025d317901b106a434998b9bf77
#
_cell.length_a   1.000
_cell.length_b   1.000
_cell.length_c   1.000
_cell.angle_alpha   90.00
_cell.angle_beta   90.00
_cell.angle_gamma   90.00
#
_symmetry.space_group_name_H-M   'P 1'
#
loop_
_entity.id
_entity.type
_entity.pdbx_description
1 polymer ?
#
loop_
_entity_poly.entity_id
_entity_poly.type
_entity_poly.pdbx_seq_one_letter_code
_entity_poly.pdbx_strand_id
1 'polypeptide(L)' 'MLVCDYDVIMIDGDYAHLKRLDDENAEVKLTARALLPSEIREGSILHYEWMQYTIVE' A
#
# COMPACT_ATOMS: atom_id res chain seq x y z
N MET A 1 13.84 -9.38 -6.77
CA MET A 1 13.23 -8.13 -6.26
C MET A 1 11.70 -8.22 -6.38
N LEU A 2 11.00 -7.81 -5.35
CA LEU A 2 9.53 -7.80 -5.37
C LEU A 2 9.03 -6.51 -6.02
N VAL A 3 8.19 -6.65 -7.04
CA VAL A 3 7.51 -5.53 -7.69
C VAL A 3 6.02 -5.86 -7.68
N CYS A 4 5.20 -5.02 -7.08
CA CYS A 4 3.76 -5.25 -7.03
C CYS A 4 3.02 -3.96 -6.72
N ASP A 5 1.70 -4.01 -6.87
CA ASP A 5 0.84 -2.89 -6.55
C ASP A 5 -0.07 -3.27 -5.37
N TYR A 6 -0.38 -2.27 -4.57
CA TYR A 6 -1.25 -2.43 -3.40
C TYR A 6 -2.43 -1.46 -3.47
N ASP A 7 -3.54 -1.90 -2.93
CA ASP A 7 -4.71 -1.06 -2.68
C ASP A 7 -4.69 -0.66 -1.20
N VAL A 8 -4.84 0.63 -0.92
CA VAL A 8 -4.99 1.11 0.46
C VAL A 8 -6.45 0.93 0.82
N ILE A 9 -6.75 -0.16 1.53
CA ILE A 9 -8.14 -0.50 1.85
C ILE A 9 -8.65 0.20 3.10
N MET A 10 -7.75 0.63 3.98
CA MET A 10 -8.14 1.29 5.22
C MET A 10 -6.95 2.05 5.78
N ILE A 11 -7.22 3.19 6.39
CA ILE A 11 -6.22 3.93 7.16
C ILE A 11 -6.71 3.98 8.60
N ASP A 12 -5.85 3.54 9.51
CA ASP A 12 -6.17 3.45 10.94
C ASP A 12 -5.03 4.08 11.73
N GLY A 13 -5.21 5.35 12.11
CA GLY A 13 -4.19 6.07 12.86
C GLY A 13 -2.87 6.16 12.08
N ASP A 14 -1.82 5.60 12.65
CA ASP A 14 -0.47 5.65 12.07
C ASP A 14 -0.21 4.50 11.09
N TYR A 15 -1.21 3.67 10.81
CA TYR A 15 -1.06 2.49 9.96
C TYR A 15 -2.02 2.51 8.79
N ALA A 16 -1.58 1.95 7.68
CA ALA A 16 -2.43 1.71 6.52
C ALA A 16 -2.51 0.21 6.28
N HIS A 17 -3.69 -0.24 5.91
CA HIS A 17 -3.94 -1.64 5.55
C HIS A 17 -3.83 -1.76 4.05
N LEU A 18 -2.84 -2.53 3.57
CA LEU A 18 -2.56 -2.69 2.16
C LEU A 18 -2.90 -4.09 1.71
N LYS A 19 -3.47 -4.21 0.53
CA LYS A 19 -3.76 -5.50 -0.08
C LYS A 19 -3.21 -5.53 -1.49
N ARG A 20 -2.48 -6.60 -1.83
CA ARG A 20 -1.93 -6.77 -3.18
C ARG A 20 -3.05 -6.91 -4.19
N LEU A 21 -2.90 -6.24 -5.32
CA LEU A 21 -3.90 -6.30 -6.39
C LEU A 21 -3.77 -7.54 -7.25
N ASP A 22 -2.58 -8.13 -7.28
CA ASP A 22 -2.29 -9.27 -8.15
C ASP A 22 -2.59 -10.63 -7.49
N ASP A 23 -3.06 -10.63 -6.24
CA ASP A 23 -3.36 -11.86 -5.51
C ASP A 23 -4.55 -11.62 -4.58
N GLU A 24 -5.73 -12.06 -5.00
CA GLU A 24 -6.94 -11.86 -4.23
C GLU A 24 -6.96 -12.65 -2.91
N ASN A 25 -6.07 -13.63 -2.76
CA ASN A 25 -5.95 -14.41 -1.54
C ASN A 25 -4.85 -13.87 -0.62
N ALA A 26 -4.17 -12.79 -1.01
CA ALA A 26 -3.11 -12.22 -0.19
C ALA A 26 -3.68 -11.65 1.11
N GLU A 27 -2.93 -11.83 2.19
CA GLU A 27 -3.31 -11.25 3.47
C GLU A 27 -3.11 -9.74 3.46
N VAL A 28 -3.92 -9.04 4.25
CA VAL A 28 -3.78 -7.61 4.43
C VAL A 28 -2.48 -7.34 5.18
N LYS A 29 -1.68 -6.42 4.64
CA LYS A 29 -0.41 -6.03 5.22
C LYS A 29 -0.57 -4.73 5.98
N LEU A 30 -0.22 -4.72 7.25
CA LEU A 30 -0.20 -3.51 8.05
C LEU A 30 1.12 -2.80 7.83
N THR A 31 1.06 -1.53 7.39
CA THR A 31 2.26 -0.76 7.07
C THR A 31 2.19 0.61 7.74
N ALA A 32 3.29 1.01 8.38
CA ALA A 32 3.35 2.32 9.01
C ALA A 32 3.24 3.42 7.96
N ARG A 33 2.39 4.41 8.20
CA ARG A 33 2.19 5.52 7.26
C ARG A 33 3.48 6.32 7.04
N ALA A 34 4.40 6.31 8.00
CA ALA A 34 5.69 6.98 7.85
C ALA A 34 6.52 6.43 6.70
N LEU A 35 6.24 5.20 6.27
CA LEU A 35 6.95 4.57 5.14
C LEU A 35 6.25 4.81 3.81
N LEU A 36 5.12 5.51 3.80
CA LEU A 36 4.26 5.67 2.63
C LEU A 36 4.18 7.15 2.26
N PRO A 37 3.79 7.45 1.00
CA PRO A 37 3.54 8.85 0.62
C PRO A 37 2.49 9.47 1.54
N SER A 38 2.69 10.72 1.91
CA SER A 38 1.79 11.40 2.87
C SER A 38 0.41 11.67 2.31
N GLU A 39 0.27 11.67 0.99
CA GLU A 39 -0.98 12.00 0.30
C GLU A 39 -1.93 10.81 0.17
N ILE A 40 -1.56 9.64 0.68
CA ILE A 40 -2.42 8.46 0.55
C ILE A 40 -3.75 8.65 1.27
N ARG A 41 -4.76 7.97 0.73
CA ARG A 41 -6.09 7.89 1.33
C ARG A 41 -6.68 6.53 1.01
N GLU A 42 -7.77 6.20 1.62
CA GLU A 42 -8.47 4.95 1.31
C GLU A 42 -8.85 4.96 -0.17
N GLY A 43 -8.53 3.87 -0.84
CA GLY A 43 -8.72 3.75 -2.29
C GLY A 43 -7.49 4.10 -3.12
N SER A 44 -6.45 4.66 -2.52
CA SER A 44 -5.20 4.92 -3.24
C SER A 44 -4.57 3.61 -3.70
N ILE A 45 -3.93 3.65 -4.87
CA ILE A 45 -3.14 2.54 -5.39
C ILE A 45 -1.67 2.90 -5.22
N LEU A 46 -0.89 1.99 -4.65
CA LEU A 46 0.54 2.17 -4.43
C LEU A 46 1.32 1.17 -5.25
N HIS A 47 2.34 1.65 -5.94
CA HIS A 47 3.30 0.80 -6.64
C HIS A 47 4.50 0.59 -5.73
N TYR A 48 4.91 -0.67 -5.55
CA TYR A 48 6.04 -1.03 -4.71
C TYR A 48 7.17 -1.58 -5.58
N GLU A 49 8.32 -0.94 -5.49
CA GLU A 49 9.50 -1.31 -6.26
C GLU A 49 10.72 -0.71 -5.55
N TRP A 50 11.82 -1.46 -5.51
CA TRP A 50 13.06 -0.97 -4.89
C TRP A 50 12.86 -0.52 -3.44
N MET A 51 12.05 -1.24 -2.70
CA MET A 51 11.74 -0.94 -1.30
C MET A 51 11.09 0.43 -1.11
N GLN A 52 10.44 0.96 -2.15
CA GLN A 52 9.76 2.24 -2.11
C GLN A 52 8.32 2.09 -2.57
N TYR A 53 7.44 2.88 -1.96
CA TYR A 53 6.03 2.97 -2.35
C TYR A 53 5.79 4.30 -3.05
N THR A 54 5.13 4.26 -4.20
CA THR A 54 4.72 5.47 -4.92
C THR A 54 3.25 5.40 -5.25
N ILE A 55 2.58 6.57 -5.26
CA ILE A 55 1.16 6.62 -5.62
C ILE A 55 1.03 6.50 -7.12
N VAL A 56 0.14 5.61 -7.56
CA VAL A 56 -0.23 5.47 -8.97
C VAL A 56 -1.43 6.38 -9.23
N GLU A 57 -1.25 7.31 -10.14
CA GLU A 57 -2.30 8.25 -10.51
C GLU A 57 -2.86 7.98 -11.89
#